data_7a96a66c69c4144a09563ac1c494e7e4
#
_entry.id   7a96a66c69c4144a09563ac1c494e7e4
#
_cell.length_a   1.000
_cell.length_b   1.000
_cell.length_c   1.000
_cell.angle_alpha   90.00
_cell.angle_beta   90.00
_cell.angle_gamma   90.00
#
_symmetry.space_group_name_H-M   'P 1'
#
loop_
_entity.id
_entity.type
_entity.pdbx_description
1 polymer ?
#
loop_
_entity_poly.entity_id
_entity_poly.type
_entity_poly.pdbx_seq_one_letter_code
_entity_poly.pdbx_strand_id
1 'polypeptide(L)'
;MELVLNIYGKERNKETGKREIVKTYETDEYDLMFGTVEDILTIFDIENMNDTSEILKMITKVMNQLKPLLKDVFYGLTDEELKCIKVKELIPVVVGILQIAKEQFSDGSKNVMRG
;
A
#
# COMPACT_ATOMS: atom_id res chain seq x y z
N MET A 1 13.32 -3.58 0.61
CA MET A 1 12.61 -2.32 0.26
C MET A 1 11.80 -1.87 1.44
N GLU A 2 12.01 -0.67 1.89
CA GLU A 2 11.25 -0.09 2.98
C GLU A 2 10.03 0.66 2.45
N LEU A 3 8.87 0.44 3.07
CA LEU A 3 7.66 1.18 2.76
C LEU A 3 7.40 2.18 3.88
N VAL A 4 7.12 3.42 3.49
CA VAL A 4 6.86 4.51 4.43
C VAL A 4 5.50 5.12 4.12
N LEU A 5 4.68 5.29 5.16
CA LEU A 5 3.37 5.89 5.04
C LEU A 5 3.27 7.05 6.04
N ASN A 6 3.12 8.26 5.51
CA ASN A 6 3.02 9.46 6.32
C ASN A 6 1.55 9.85 6.55
N ILE A 7 1.24 10.14 7.81
CA ILE A 7 -0.08 10.63 8.22
C ILE A 7 0.03 12.12 8.49
N TYR A 8 -0.81 12.91 7.84
CA TYR A 8 -0.77 14.37 7.93
C TYR A 8 -1.85 14.89 8.87
N GLY A 9 -1.57 16.04 9.49
CA GLY A 9 -2.54 16.71 10.32
C GLY A 9 -3.75 17.21 9.50
N LYS A 10 -4.91 17.24 10.13
CA LYS A 10 -6.15 17.71 9.48
C LYS A 10 -6.13 19.20 9.21
N GLU A 11 -5.40 19.97 10.01
CA GLU A 11 -5.28 21.41 9.88
C GLU A 11 -3.97 21.77 9.19
N ARG A 12 -4.00 22.86 8.43
CA ARG A 12 -2.80 23.38 7.79
C ARG A 12 -2.07 24.31 8.75
N ASN A 13 -0.75 24.31 8.68
CA ASN A 13 0.08 25.27 9.41
C ASN A 13 -0.25 26.68 8.90
N LYS A 14 -0.56 27.59 9.81
CA LYS A 14 -0.99 28.95 9.45
C LYS A 14 0.12 29.76 8.77
N GLU A 15 1.38 29.44 9.07
CA GLU A 15 2.53 30.16 8.50
C GLU A 15 2.91 29.65 7.13
N THR A 16 2.89 28.33 6.91
CA THR A 16 3.35 27.71 5.68
C THR A 16 2.22 27.31 4.73
N GLY A 17 0.98 27.23 5.23
CA GLY A 17 -0.16 26.76 4.48
C GLY A 17 -0.13 25.27 4.21
N LYS A 18 0.83 24.54 4.77
CA LYS A 18 1.01 23.10 4.53
C LYS A 18 0.57 22.27 5.73
N ARG A 19 0.16 21.06 5.46
CA ARG A 19 -0.14 20.08 6.49
C ARG A 19 1.17 19.43 6.94
N GLU A 20 1.31 19.24 8.24
CA GLU A 20 2.51 18.63 8.81
C GLU A 20 2.30 17.15 9.07
N ILE A 21 3.37 16.37 8.98
CA ILE A 21 3.35 14.94 9.30
C ILE A 21 3.20 14.81 10.82
N VAL A 22 2.15 14.11 11.26
CA VAL A 22 1.90 13.88 12.68
C VAL A 22 2.28 12.46 13.11
N LYS A 23 2.39 11.53 12.16
CA LYS A 23 2.78 10.15 12.42
C LYS A 23 3.33 9.52 11.15
N THR A 24 4.28 8.61 11.30
CA THR A 24 4.85 7.87 10.18
C THR A 24 4.83 6.38 10.51
N TYR A 25 4.34 5.59 9.57
CA TYR A 25 4.42 4.13 9.62
C TYR A 25 5.54 3.69 8.69
N GLU A 26 6.40 2.82 9.16
CA GLU A 26 7.49 2.25 8.37
C GLU A 26 7.48 0.75 8.51
N THR A 27 7.75 0.05 7.42
CA THR A 27 7.93 -1.39 7.47
C THR A 27 8.96 -1.83 6.44
N ASP A 28 9.87 -2.69 6.84
CA ASP A 28 10.87 -3.32 5.97
C ASP A 28 10.74 -4.84 5.98
N GLU A 29 9.93 -5.35 6.90
CA GLU A 29 9.63 -6.78 6.98
C GLU A 29 8.23 -7.01 6.41
N TYR A 30 8.17 -7.80 5.34
CA TYR A 30 6.92 -8.07 4.64
C TYR A 30 6.53 -9.51 4.86
N ASP A 31 5.70 -9.72 5.86
CA ASP A 31 5.15 -11.04 6.15
C ASP A 31 3.71 -11.07 5.68
N LEU A 32 3.53 -11.08 4.37
CA LEU A 32 2.20 -11.09 3.77
C LEU A 32 1.59 -12.49 3.85
N MET A 33 0.40 -12.56 4.38
CA MET A 33 -0.35 -13.80 4.41
C MET A 33 -0.80 -14.18 3.01
N PHE A 34 -0.92 -15.48 2.74
CA PHE A 34 -1.34 -15.96 1.42
C PHE A 34 -2.66 -15.35 0.98
N GLY A 35 -3.64 -15.25 1.89
CA GLY A 35 -4.93 -14.62 1.58
C GLY A 35 -4.79 -13.17 1.15
N THR A 36 -3.89 -12.42 1.78
CA THR A 36 -3.61 -11.03 1.43
C THR A 36 -3.02 -10.94 0.02
N VAL A 37 -2.06 -11.81 -0.31
CA VAL A 37 -1.45 -11.86 -1.64
C VAL A 37 -2.50 -12.22 -2.70
N GLU A 38 -3.34 -13.21 -2.41
CA GLU A 38 -4.41 -13.63 -3.29
C GLU A 38 -5.39 -12.47 -3.58
N ASP A 39 -5.78 -11.74 -2.55
CA ASP A 39 -6.66 -10.57 -2.68
C ASP A 39 -6.01 -9.50 -3.56
N ILE A 40 -4.73 -9.22 -3.35
CA ILE A 40 -3.98 -8.26 -4.17
C ILE A 40 -4.00 -8.67 -5.64
N LEU A 41 -3.69 -9.92 -5.93
CA LEU A 41 -3.62 -10.42 -7.30
C LEU A 41 -5.00 -10.44 -7.98
N THR A 42 -6.07 -10.58 -7.20
CA THR A 42 -7.43 -10.55 -7.72
C THR A 42 -7.88 -9.12 -8.03
N ILE A 43 -7.52 -8.18 -7.16
CA ILE A 43 -7.96 -6.78 -7.26
C ILE A 43 -7.16 -6.02 -8.33
N PHE A 44 -5.85 -6.24 -8.40
CA PHE A 44 -4.95 -5.49 -9.26
C PHE A 44 -4.46 -6.33 -10.43
N ASP A 45 -4.51 -5.75 -11.62
CA ASP A 45 -3.90 -6.32 -12.82
C ASP A 45 -2.42 -5.88 -12.84
N ILE A 46 -1.57 -6.73 -12.29
CA ILE A 46 -0.15 -6.43 -12.10
C ILE A 46 0.57 -6.22 -13.43
N GLU A 47 0.12 -6.88 -14.49
CA GLU A 47 0.74 -6.75 -15.81
C GLU A 47 0.58 -5.36 -16.41
N ASN A 48 -0.47 -4.65 -16.03
CA ASN A 48 -0.78 -3.32 -16.56
C ASN A 48 -0.44 -2.19 -15.57
N MET A 49 0.40 -2.45 -14.57
CA MET A 49 0.74 -1.48 -13.52
C MET A 49 1.91 -0.55 -13.87
N ASN A 50 2.19 -0.35 -15.14
CA ASN A 50 3.26 0.56 -15.58
C ASN A 50 2.80 2.01 -15.72
N ASP A 51 1.50 2.25 -15.72
CA ASP A 51 0.91 3.57 -15.90
C ASP A 51 0.29 4.06 -14.59
N THR A 52 0.73 5.22 -14.11
CA THR A 52 0.20 5.85 -12.91
C THR A 52 -1.30 6.08 -12.98
N SER A 53 -1.82 6.44 -14.17
CA SER A 53 -3.25 6.64 -14.38
C SER A 53 -4.05 5.37 -14.13
N GLU A 54 -3.53 4.23 -14.58
CA GLU A 54 -4.18 2.94 -14.37
C GLU A 54 -4.18 2.54 -12.89
N ILE A 55 -3.05 2.78 -12.21
CA ILE A 55 -2.94 2.53 -10.77
C ILE A 55 -3.97 3.36 -10.01
N LEU A 56 -4.08 4.65 -10.33
CA LEU A 56 -5.01 5.55 -9.67
C LEU A 56 -6.46 5.12 -9.88
N LYS A 57 -6.80 4.70 -11.09
CA LYS A 57 -8.14 4.18 -11.40
C LYS A 57 -8.46 2.94 -10.58
N MET A 58 -7.49 2.03 -10.45
CA MET A 58 -7.66 0.81 -9.65
C MET A 58 -7.84 1.13 -8.18
N ILE A 59 -7.04 2.05 -7.63
CA ILE A 59 -7.16 2.49 -6.23
C ILE A 59 -8.55 3.03 -5.97
N THR A 60 -9.05 3.91 -6.85
CA THR A 60 -10.37 4.52 -6.72
C THR A 60 -11.48 3.46 -6.76
N LYS A 61 -11.34 2.48 -7.66
CA LYS A 61 -12.34 1.45 -7.90
C LYS A 61 -12.43 0.45 -6.74
N VAL A 62 -11.30 0.17 -6.07
CA VAL A 62 -11.21 -0.88 -5.07
C VAL A 62 -10.88 -0.34 -3.67
N MET A 63 -11.22 0.91 -3.42
CA MET A 63 -10.87 1.60 -2.17
C MET A 63 -11.27 0.81 -0.92
N ASN A 64 -12.46 0.22 -0.91
CA ASN A 64 -12.94 -0.54 0.24
C ASN A 64 -12.13 -1.82 0.50
N GLN A 65 -11.55 -2.39 -0.54
CA GLN A 65 -10.72 -3.58 -0.42
C GLN A 65 -9.26 -3.22 -0.10
N LEU A 66 -8.84 -2.03 -0.50
CA LEU A 66 -7.50 -1.53 -0.24
C LEU A 66 -7.28 -1.23 1.25
N LYS A 67 -8.30 -0.74 1.95
CA LYS A 67 -8.19 -0.39 3.37
C LYS A 67 -7.74 -1.56 4.24
N PRO A 68 -8.35 -2.75 4.17
CA PRO A 68 -7.87 -3.89 4.96
C PRO A 68 -6.44 -4.28 4.60
N LEU A 69 -6.07 -4.19 3.33
CA LEU A 69 -4.73 -4.49 2.87
C LEU A 69 -3.70 -3.57 3.52
N LEU A 70 -3.95 -2.26 3.52
CA LEU A 70 -3.04 -1.29 4.12
C LEU A 70 -2.91 -1.52 5.63
N LYS A 71 -3.99 -1.89 6.31
CA LYS A 71 -3.96 -2.19 7.74
C LYS A 71 -3.17 -3.46 8.05
N ASP A 72 -3.15 -4.41 7.12
CA ASP A 72 -2.37 -5.63 7.27
C ASP A 72 -0.87 -5.34 7.13
N VAL A 73 -0.50 -4.51 6.18
CA VAL A 73 0.89 -4.13 5.94
C VAL A 73 1.43 -3.20 7.01
N PHE A 74 0.63 -2.21 7.42
CA PHE A 74 1.02 -1.22 8.44
C PHE A 74 0.23 -1.46 9.72
N TYR A 75 0.80 -2.23 10.61
CA TYR A 75 0.16 -2.62 11.87
C TYR A 75 -0.22 -1.39 12.70
N GLY A 76 -1.47 -1.35 13.13
CA GLY A 76 -1.98 -0.27 13.95
C GLY A 76 -2.62 0.88 13.18
N LEU A 77 -2.58 0.83 11.84
CA LEU A 77 -3.18 1.86 11.00
C LEU A 77 -4.70 1.89 11.20
N THR A 78 -5.26 3.08 11.41
CA THR A 78 -6.70 3.26 11.66
C THR A 78 -7.41 3.89 10.45
N ASP A 79 -8.74 3.78 10.42
CA ASP A 79 -9.55 4.39 9.36
C ASP A 79 -9.39 5.91 9.34
N GLU A 80 -9.28 6.53 10.51
CA GLU A 80 -9.06 7.97 10.60
C GLU A 80 -7.73 8.39 9.98
N GLU A 81 -6.70 7.60 10.24
CA GLU A 81 -5.37 7.86 9.67
C GLU A 81 -5.35 7.67 8.17
N LEU A 82 -6.09 6.68 7.66
CA LEU A 82 -6.20 6.46 6.22
C LEU A 82 -6.72 7.68 5.47
N LYS A 83 -7.60 8.45 6.09
CA LYS A 83 -8.15 9.67 5.49
C LYS A 83 -7.12 10.80 5.43
N CYS A 84 -6.03 10.68 6.17
CA CYS A 84 -5.02 11.71 6.30
C CYS A 84 -3.74 11.39 5.54
N ILE A 85 -3.82 10.52 4.54
CA ILE A 85 -2.70 10.18 3.66
C ILE A 85 -2.84 10.98 2.37
N LYS A 86 -1.72 11.51 1.89
CA LYS A 86 -1.72 12.19 0.59
C LYS A 86 -1.78 11.15 -0.54
N VAL A 87 -2.66 11.36 -1.50
CA VAL A 87 -2.86 10.44 -2.62
C VAL A 87 -1.55 10.18 -3.37
N LYS A 88 -0.77 11.23 -3.63
CA LYS A 88 0.50 11.11 -4.34
C LYS A 88 1.53 10.25 -3.60
N GLU A 89 1.41 10.13 -2.29
CA GLU A 89 2.29 9.28 -1.49
C GLU A 89 1.76 7.86 -1.35
N LEU A 90 0.44 7.70 -1.49
CA LEU A 90 -0.19 6.38 -1.44
C LEU A 90 0.16 5.54 -2.67
N ILE A 91 0.26 6.16 -3.84
CA ILE A 91 0.55 5.44 -5.10
C ILE A 91 1.86 4.65 -5.02
N PRO A 92 3.01 5.24 -4.62
CA PRO A 92 4.26 4.46 -4.50
C PRO A 92 4.15 3.32 -3.49
N VAL A 93 3.40 3.51 -2.41
CA VAL A 93 3.19 2.48 -1.40
C VAL A 93 2.45 1.28 -2.00
N VAL A 94 1.37 1.55 -2.71
CA VAL A 94 0.58 0.49 -3.37
C VAL A 94 1.44 -0.26 -4.39
N VAL A 95 2.20 0.46 -5.21
CA VAL A 95 3.12 -0.15 -6.18
C VAL A 95 4.14 -1.04 -5.47
N GLY A 96 4.71 -0.55 -4.37
CA GLY A 96 5.67 -1.32 -3.57
C GLY A 96 5.07 -2.61 -3.03
N ILE A 97 3.85 -2.54 -2.49
CA ILE A 97 3.14 -3.72 -1.98
C ILE A 97 2.92 -4.73 -3.10
N LEU A 98 2.52 -4.27 -4.28
CA LEU A 98 2.28 -5.14 -5.43
C LEU A 98 3.55 -5.84 -5.89
N GLN A 99 4.69 -5.14 -5.90
CA GLN A 99 5.97 -5.72 -6.23
C GLN A 99 6.38 -6.80 -5.23
N ILE A 100 6.19 -6.52 -3.94
CA ILE A 100 6.48 -7.48 -2.87
C ILE A 100 5.61 -8.72 -3.00
N ALA A 101 4.31 -8.54 -3.24
CA ALA A 101 3.39 -9.65 -3.43
C ALA A 101 3.81 -10.54 -4.60
N LYS A 102 4.20 -9.91 -5.70
CA LYS A 102 4.66 -10.64 -6.89
C LYS A 102 5.93 -11.43 -6.60
N GLU A 103 6.89 -10.84 -5.91
CA GLU A 103 8.15 -11.49 -5.57
C GLU A 103 7.92 -12.66 -4.61
N GLN A 104 7.13 -12.47 -3.57
CA GLN A 104 6.83 -13.53 -2.61
C GLN A 104 6.06 -14.68 -3.25
N PHE A 105 5.13 -14.38 -4.12
CA PHE A 105 4.39 -15.40 -4.86
C PHE A 105 5.32 -16.21 -5.77
N SER A 106 6.21 -15.55 -6.49
CA SER A 106 7.17 -16.21 -7.37
C SER A 106 8.14 -17.09 -6.60
N ASP A 107 8.65 -16.59 -5.47
CA ASP A 107 9.56 -17.35 -4.61
C ASP A 107 8.86 -18.57 -4.01
N GLY A 108 7.62 -18.39 -3.54
CA GLY A 108 6.82 -19.50 -3.05
C GLY A 108 6.56 -20.56 -4.09
N SER A 109 6.27 -20.13 -5.33
CA SER A 109 6.06 -21.01 -6.46
C SER A 109 7.33 -21.81 -6.78
N LYS A 110 8.49 -21.15 -6.79
CA LYS A 110 9.78 -21.80 -7.01
C LYS A 110 10.07 -22.84 -5.94
N ASN A 111 9.81 -22.52 -4.69
CA ASN A 111 10.01 -23.44 -3.57
C ASN A 111 9.12 -24.67 -3.68
N VAL A 112 7.89 -24.51 -4.09
CA VAL A 112 6.94 -25.61 -4.31
C VAL A 112 7.44 -26.52 -5.42
N MET A 113 7.96 -25.96 -6.50
CA MET A 113 8.47 -26.73 -7.63
C MET A 113 9.73 -27.54 -7.30
N ARG A 114 10.50 -27.09 -6.34
CA ARG A 114 11.71 -27.79 -5.88
C ARG A 114 11.43 -28.90 -4.87
N GLY A 115 10.33 -28.77 -4.19
CA GLY A 115 9.91 -29.73 -3.20
C GLY A 115 9.36 -30.99 -3.79
#